data_8ff420e7ea74392533cb7cf73e798291
#
_entry.id   8ff420e7ea74392533cb7cf73e798291
#
_cell.length_a   1.000
_cell.length_b   1.000
_cell.length_c   1.000
_cell.angle_alpha   90.00
_cell.angle_beta   90.00
_cell.angle_gamma   90.00
#
_symmetry.space_group_name_H-M   'P 1'
#
loop_
_entity.id
_entity.type
_entity.pdbx_description
1 polymer ?
#
loop_
_entity_poly.entity_id
_entity_poly.type
_entity_poly.pdbx_seq_one_letter_code
_entity_poly.pdbx_strand_id
1 'polypeptide(L)'
;MAKREGWTGWDTYAPFYDWENARTLGRRDVRFWQNVAKQTRGAVLELGCGTGRISLPLARAGVKVVGIDRSAAMLERAAKRLRASRARTRSKKKSRLTLVRGDIRFLPFEPRTFKTVLAPYGILQSLVRDKDLTATLAAVANVLEPGGLFGVDLVPDVPNWREY
;
A
#
# COMPACT_ATOMS: atom_id res chain seq x y z
N MET A 1 -9.78 29.25 -0.83
CA MET A 1 -9.93 27.85 -1.29
C MET A 1 -8.90 26.99 -0.56
N ALA A 2 -9.34 25.95 0.16
CA ALA A 2 -8.40 25.00 0.74
C ALA A 2 -7.63 24.29 -0.40
N LYS A 3 -6.29 24.28 -0.33
CA LYS A 3 -5.46 23.54 -1.31
C LYS A 3 -5.89 22.06 -1.28
N ARG A 4 -6.32 21.52 -2.43
CA ARG A 4 -6.58 20.08 -2.56
C ARG A 4 -5.29 19.32 -2.28
N GLU A 5 -5.34 18.42 -1.33
CA GLU A 5 -4.24 17.51 -1.01
C GLU A 5 -4.26 16.31 -1.97
N GLY A 6 -3.14 15.71 -2.28
CA GLY A 6 -3.05 14.59 -3.23
C GLY A 6 -3.88 13.35 -2.88
N TRP A 7 -4.37 13.27 -1.64
CA TRP A 7 -5.28 12.21 -1.18
C TRP A 7 -6.78 12.58 -1.22
N THR A 8 -7.14 13.82 -1.65
CA THR A 8 -8.53 14.26 -1.70
C THR A 8 -9.27 13.53 -2.81
N GLY A 9 -10.42 12.93 -2.48
CA GLY A 9 -11.28 12.27 -3.47
C GLY A 9 -11.17 10.74 -3.50
N TRP A 10 -10.19 10.12 -2.83
CA TRP A 10 -10.02 8.66 -2.86
C TRP A 10 -11.24 7.89 -2.32
N ASP A 11 -11.97 8.41 -1.33
CA ASP A 11 -13.19 7.78 -0.83
C ASP A 11 -14.28 7.71 -1.90
N THR A 12 -14.45 8.79 -2.67
CA THR A 12 -15.42 8.86 -3.78
C THR A 12 -14.97 8.01 -4.97
N TYR A 13 -13.66 7.91 -5.20
CA TYR A 13 -13.09 7.15 -6.31
C TYR A 13 -12.99 5.64 -6.03
N ALA A 14 -13.01 5.21 -4.78
CA ALA A 14 -12.85 3.83 -4.39
C ALA A 14 -13.72 2.81 -5.19
N PRO A 15 -15.00 3.10 -5.55
CA PRO A 15 -15.81 2.19 -6.36
C PRO A 15 -15.23 1.88 -7.74
N PHE A 16 -14.51 2.82 -8.34
CA PHE A 16 -13.97 2.73 -9.71
C PHE A 16 -12.54 2.22 -9.75
N TYR A 17 -11.80 2.36 -8.65
CA TYR A 17 -10.38 2.05 -8.55
C TYR A 17 -10.02 0.62 -9.03
N ASP A 18 -10.72 -0.39 -8.55
CA ASP A 18 -10.45 -1.78 -8.92
C ASP A 18 -10.72 -2.06 -10.41
N TRP A 19 -11.76 -1.43 -10.96
CA TRP A 19 -12.14 -1.57 -12.36
C TRP A 19 -11.10 -0.93 -13.29
N GLU A 20 -10.64 0.26 -12.98
CA GLU A 20 -9.63 0.97 -13.76
C GLU A 20 -8.28 0.25 -13.68
N ASN A 21 -7.82 -0.10 -12.48
CA ASN A 21 -6.55 -0.80 -12.33
C ASN A 21 -6.51 -2.17 -13.02
N ALA A 22 -7.66 -2.86 -13.13
CA ALA A 22 -7.72 -4.11 -13.88
C ALA A 22 -7.46 -3.91 -15.38
N ARG A 23 -7.75 -2.71 -15.91
CA ARG A 23 -7.60 -2.36 -17.33
C ARG A 23 -6.27 -1.70 -17.66
N THR A 24 -5.70 -0.94 -16.73
CA THR A 24 -4.47 -0.18 -16.93
C THR A 24 -3.23 -1.01 -16.54
N LEU A 25 -2.98 -1.20 -15.26
CA LEU A 25 -1.79 -1.88 -14.74
C LEU A 25 -1.94 -3.40 -14.67
N GLY A 26 -3.17 -3.87 -14.46
CA GLY A 26 -3.41 -5.28 -14.21
C GLY A 26 -2.67 -5.74 -12.94
N ARG A 27 -1.85 -6.81 -13.10
CA ARG A 27 -1.06 -7.40 -12.01
C ARG A 27 0.43 -7.50 -12.34
N ARG A 28 0.91 -6.70 -13.29
CA ARG A 28 2.27 -6.83 -13.82
C ARG A 28 3.33 -6.63 -12.73
N ASP A 29 3.12 -5.68 -11.83
CA ASP A 29 4.02 -5.33 -10.74
C ASP A 29 3.88 -6.23 -9.49
N VAL A 30 2.80 -7.00 -9.34
CA VAL A 30 2.58 -7.85 -8.16
C VAL A 30 3.73 -8.84 -7.94
N ARG A 31 4.27 -9.44 -9.02
CA ARG A 31 5.40 -10.38 -8.92
C ARG A 31 6.67 -9.68 -8.43
N PHE A 32 6.92 -8.47 -8.90
CA PHE A 32 8.04 -7.65 -8.42
C PHE A 32 7.93 -7.45 -6.90
N TRP A 33 6.80 -6.97 -6.42
CA TRP A 33 6.58 -6.73 -4.99
C TRP A 33 6.62 -8.00 -4.14
N GLN A 34 6.16 -9.12 -4.67
CA GLN A 34 6.32 -10.42 -4.01
C GLN A 34 7.79 -10.82 -3.88
N ASN A 35 8.61 -10.56 -4.88
CA ASN A 35 10.03 -10.83 -4.83
C ASN A 35 10.74 -9.92 -3.83
N VAL A 36 10.43 -8.62 -3.83
CA VAL A 36 10.94 -7.66 -2.85
C VAL A 36 10.60 -8.11 -1.42
N ALA A 37 9.33 -8.43 -1.16
CA ALA A 37 8.88 -8.87 0.17
C ALA A 37 9.51 -10.21 0.64
N LYS A 38 9.99 -11.04 -0.28
CA LYS A 38 10.67 -12.31 0.05
C LYS A 38 12.15 -12.15 0.34
N GLN A 39 12.79 -11.05 -0.07
CA GLN A 39 14.21 -10.79 0.20
C GLN A 39 14.49 -10.67 1.69
N THR A 40 13.52 -10.19 2.44
CA THR A 40 13.60 -10.07 3.89
C THR A 40 12.60 -11.01 4.56
N ARG A 41 13.08 -11.84 5.50
CA ARG A 41 12.18 -12.68 6.32
C ARG A 41 11.65 -11.86 7.49
N GLY A 42 10.38 -11.39 7.42
CA GLY A 42 9.80 -10.61 8.50
C GLY A 42 8.44 -10.01 8.16
N ALA A 43 7.98 -9.09 9.00
CA ALA A 43 6.74 -8.37 8.76
C ALA A 43 6.96 -7.29 7.68
N VAL A 44 5.97 -7.16 6.81
CA VAL A 44 5.93 -6.18 5.72
C VAL A 44 4.85 -5.14 6.02
N LEU A 45 5.19 -3.86 5.90
CA LEU A 45 4.25 -2.74 5.91
C LEU A 45 4.05 -2.26 4.46
N GLU A 46 2.81 -2.12 4.01
CA GLU A 46 2.47 -1.45 2.74
C GLU A 46 1.83 -0.09 3.03
N LEU A 47 2.43 0.97 2.52
CA LEU A 47 1.93 2.34 2.58
C LEU A 47 0.89 2.57 1.48
N GLY A 48 -0.26 3.17 1.83
CA GLY A 48 -1.33 3.42 0.87
C GLY A 48 -1.89 2.13 0.27
N CYS A 49 -2.20 1.12 1.09
CA CYS A 49 -2.57 -0.21 0.60
C CYS A 49 -3.89 -0.26 -0.20
N GLY A 50 -4.69 0.79 -0.15
CA GLY A 50 -5.92 0.93 -0.90
C GLY A 50 -6.86 -0.26 -0.77
N THR A 51 -7.29 -0.81 -1.90
CA THR A 51 -8.16 -2.00 -1.97
C THR A 51 -7.39 -3.32 -1.78
N GLY A 52 -6.11 -3.27 -1.40
CA GLY A 52 -5.26 -4.43 -1.15
C GLY A 52 -4.70 -5.07 -2.42
N ARG A 53 -4.43 -4.29 -3.46
CA ARG A 53 -3.93 -4.78 -4.75
C ARG A 53 -2.61 -5.55 -4.60
N ILE A 54 -1.71 -5.09 -3.75
CA ILE A 54 -0.44 -5.74 -3.42
C ILE A 54 -0.55 -6.55 -2.12
N SER A 55 -1.11 -5.99 -1.04
CA SER A 55 -1.23 -6.65 0.27
C SER A 55 -1.90 -8.02 0.21
N LEU A 56 -3.00 -8.17 -0.57
CA LEU A 56 -3.73 -9.43 -0.66
C LEU A 56 -2.91 -10.55 -1.32
N PRO A 57 -2.26 -10.34 -2.49
CA PRO A 57 -1.34 -11.32 -3.07
C PRO A 57 -0.17 -11.69 -2.17
N LEU A 58 0.43 -10.72 -1.47
CA LEU A 58 1.51 -10.98 -0.52
C LEU A 58 1.07 -11.88 0.62
N ALA A 59 -0.08 -11.55 1.23
CA ALA A 59 -0.64 -12.34 2.33
C ALA A 59 -1.00 -13.77 1.89
N ARG A 60 -1.52 -13.94 0.67
CA ARG A 60 -1.77 -15.27 0.08
C ARG A 60 -0.49 -16.07 -0.15
N ALA A 61 0.59 -15.40 -0.50
CA ALA A 61 1.92 -16.00 -0.64
C ALA A 61 2.58 -16.33 0.71
N GLY A 62 1.87 -16.10 1.84
CA GLY A 62 2.35 -16.44 3.17
C GLY A 62 3.14 -15.34 3.88
N VAL A 63 3.25 -14.15 3.30
CA VAL A 63 3.91 -13.00 3.93
C VAL A 63 3.00 -12.41 5.02
N LYS A 64 3.55 -12.05 6.19
CA LYS A 64 2.85 -11.28 7.22
C LYS A 64 2.83 -9.82 6.79
N VAL A 65 1.66 -9.29 6.45
CA VAL A 65 1.49 -7.93 5.90
C VAL A 65 0.62 -7.09 6.81
N VAL A 66 1.03 -5.85 7.02
CA VAL A 66 0.20 -4.77 7.53
C VAL A 66 0.01 -3.78 6.38
N GLY A 67 -1.22 -3.49 6.01
CA GLY A 67 -1.55 -2.45 5.03
C GLY A 67 -2.15 -1.25 5.73
N ILE A 68 -1.58 -0.06 5.54
CA ILE A 68 -2.10 1.20 6.06
C ILE A 68 -2.66 2.06 4.95
N ASP A 69 -3.84 2.66 5.17
CA ASP A 69 -4.46 3.60 4.25
C ASP A 69 -5.32 4.62 5.01
N ARG A 70 -5.46 5.84 4.48
CA ARG A 70 -6.33 6.87 5.05
C ARG A 70 -7.80 6.64 4.73
N SER A 71 -8.08 6.15 3.52
CA SER A 71 -9.41 5.99 2.98
C SER A 71 -10.13 4.81 3.65
N ALA A 72 -11.19 5.10 4.39
CA ALA A 72 -12.06 4.07 4.95
C ALA A 72 -12.72 3.24 3.84
N ALA A 73 -13.17 3.88 2.76
CA ALA A 73 -13.83 3.22 1.64
C ALA A 73 -12.89 2.23 0.92
N MET A 74 -11.61 2.60 0.74
CA MET A 74 -10.59 1.70 0.19
C MET A 74 -10.38 0.47 1.09
N LEU A 75 -10.21 0.69 2.40
CA LEU A 75 -9.98 -0.39 3.38
C LEU A 75 -11.19 -1.32 3.50
N GLU A 76 -12.42 -0.81 3.43
CA GLU A 76 -13.63 -1.64 3.39
C GLU A 76 -13.64 -2.58 2.19
N ARG A 77 -13.25 -2.08 1.01
CA ARG A 77 -13.11 -2.91 -0.19
C ARG A 77 -12.02 -3.97 -0.02
N ALA A 78 -10.86 -3.60 0.54
CA ALA A 78 -9.79 -4.55 0.86
C ALA A 78 -10.28 -5.65 1.81
N ALA A 79 -10.99 -5.27 2.88
CA ALA A 79 -11.55 -6.20 3.86
C ALA A 79 -12.60 -7.14 3.22
N LYS A 80 -13.48 -6.63 2.34
CA LYS A 80 -14.45 -7.44 1.59
C LYS A 80 -13.74 -8.47 0.70
N ARG A 81 -12.70 -8.05 -0.05
CA ARG A 81 -11.89 -8.94 -0.90
C ARG A 81 -11.15 -10.00 -0.08
N LEU A 82 -10.63 -9.63 1.10
CA LEU A 82 -9.98 -10.56 2.01
C LEU A 82 -10.96 -11.64 2.49
N ARG A 83 -12.16 -11.25 2.95
CA ARG A 83 -13.21 -12.18 3.36
C ARG A 83 -13.62 -13.12 2.23
N ALA A 84 -13.89 -12.59 1.04
CA ALA A 84 -14.25 -13.39 -0.13
C ALA A 84 -13.15 -14.40 -0.52
N SER A 85 -11.89 -13.99 -0.43
CA SER A 85 -10.76 -14.87 -0.70
C SER A 85 -10.69 -16.04 0.29
N ARG A 86 -10.91 -15.77 1.59
CA ARG A 86 -10.90 -16.79 2.64
C ARG A 86 -12.07 -17.78 2.49
N ALA A 87 -13.25 -17.28 2.16
CA ALA A 87 -14.43 -18.12 1.91
C ALA A 87 -14.17 -19.11 0.76
N ARG A 88 -13.57 -18.65 -0.35
CA ARG A 88 -13.23 -19.52 -1.50
C ARG A 88 -12.24 -20.62 -1.16
N THR A 89 -11.26 -20.32 -0.31
CA THR A 89 -10.23 -21.30 0.06
C THR A 89 -10.62 -22.17 1.25
N ARG A 90 -11.79 -21.94 1.86
CA ARG A 90 -12.26 -22.57 3.11
C ARG A 90 -11.19 -22.56 4.21
N SER A 91 -10.31 -21.55 4.19
CA SER A 91 -9.17 -21.48 5.09
C SER A 91 -9.60 -21.14 6.51
N LYS A 92 -9.33 -22.03 7.45
CA LYS A 92 -9.47 -21.80 8.90
C LYS A 92 -8.26 -21.05 9.50
N LYS A 93 -7.18 -20.89 8.75
CA LYS A 93 -5.95 -20.20 9.24
C LYS A 93 -6.24 -18.71 9.41
N LYS A 94 -5.64 -18.12 10.46
CA LYS A 94 -5.67 -16.66 10.68
C LYS A 94 -5.12 -15.94 9.45
N SER A 95 -5.74 -14.82 9.07
CA SER A 95 -5.23 -13.98 7.99
C SER A 95 -3.81 -13.51 8.29
N ARG A 96 -2.97 -13.45 7.26
CA ARG A 96 -1.65 -12.82 7.33
C ARG A 96 -1.69 -11.34 6.94
N LEU A 97 -2.87 -10.79 6.63
CA LEU A 97 -3.08 -9.37 6.35
C LEU A 97 -3.85 -8.72 7.50
N THR A 98 -3.28 -7.66 8.03
CA THR A 98 -3.92 -6.70 8.94
C THR A 98 -4.10 -5.39 8.19
N LEU A 99 -5.30 -4.81 8.24
CA LEU A 99 -5.61 -3.51 7.64
C LEU A 99 -5.73 -2.47 8.75
N VAL A 100 -5.05 -1.35 8.57
CA VAL A 100 -4.99 -0.24 9.53
C VAL A 100 -5.42 1.04 8.84
N ARG A 101 -6.34 1.78 9.44
CA ARG A 101 -6.67 3.13 8.98
C ARG A 101 -5.70 4.11 9.62
N GLY A 102 -4.96 4.86 8.80
CA GLY A 102 -3.99 5.82 9.32
C GLY A 102 -3.33 6.64 8.21
N ASP A 103 -2.55 7.60 8.64
CA ASP A 103 -1.79 8.49 7.79
C ASP A 103 -0.33 8.02 7.70
N ILE A 104 0.19 7.89 6.49
CA ILE A 104 1.56 7.42 6.26
C ILE A 104 2.63 8.38 6.79
N ARG A 105 2.26 9.64 7.05
CA ARG A 105 3.14 10.66 7.67
C ARG A 105 3.32 10.43 9.18
N PHE A 106 2.39 9.69 9.81
CA PHE A 106 2.33 9.45 11.25
C PHE A 106 1.99 7.98 11.49
N LEU A 107 2.96 7.11 11.25
CA LEU A 107 2.77 5.66 11.35
C LEU A 107 2.54 5.24 12.80
N PRO A 108 1.38 4.60 13.13
CA PRO A 108 1.03 4.24 14.50
C PRO A 108 1.64 2.89 14.91
N PHE A 109 2.92 2.71 14.67
CA PHE A 109 3.63 1.47 14.96
C PHE A 109 4.87 1.75 15.81
N GLU A 110 5.22 0.78 16.64
CA GLU A 110 6.44 0.81 17.42
C GLU A 110 7.68 0.90 16.51
N PRO A 111 8.77 1.54 16.99
CA PRO A 111 10.03 1.58 16.27
C PRO A 111 10.54 0.16 15.93
N ARG A 112 11.20 0.03 14.78
CA ARG A 112 11.87 -1.21 14.36
C ARG A 112 10.94 -2.44 14.33
N THR A 113 9.69 -2.25 13.84
CA THR A 113 8.66 -3.31 13.79
C THR A 113 8.68 -4.08 12.47
N PHE A 114 9.13 -3.46 11.38
CA PHE A 114 9.03 -4.03 10.06
C PHE A 114 10.39 -4.30 9.42
N LYS A 115 10.52 -5.48 8.83
CA LYS A 115 11.70 -5.85 8.04
C LYS A 115 11.67 -5.23 6.64
N THR A 116 10.47 -4.96 6.13
CA THR A 116 10.27 -4.35 4.82
C THR A 116 9.13 -3.33 4.89
N VAL A 117 9.33 -2.16 4.31
CA VAL A 117 8.26 -1.18 4.03
C VAL A 117 8.16 -1.03 2.51
N LEU A 118 6.94 -1.07 1.99
CA LEU A 118 6.64 -0.93 0.56
C LEU A 118 5.82 0.33 0.33
N ALA A 119 6.19 1.09 -0.68
CA ALA A 119 5.49 2.29 -1.15
C ALA A 119 5.16 2.13 -2.64
N PRO A 120 4.21 1.24 -3.02
CA PRO A 120 3.92 0.94 -4.40
C PRO A 120 3.00 2.00 -5.05
N TYR A 121 3.02 2.03 -6.40
CA TYR A 121 2.11 2.81 -7.22
C TYR A 121 2.25 4.31 -7.03
N GLY A 122 3.49 4.79 -6.93
CA GLY A 122 3.78 6.21 -6.83
C GLY A 122 3.16 6.89 -5.61
N ILE A 123 2.85 6.14 -4.52
CA ILE A 123 2.17 6.71 -3.35
C ILE A 123 2.91 7.92 -2.78
N LEU A 124 4.24 7.96 -2.85
CA LEU A 124 5.00 9.10 -2.38
C LEU A 124 4.78 10.36 -3.21
N GLN A 125 4.43 10.21 -4.50
CA GLN A 125 4.13 11.34 -5.39
C GLN A 125 2.78 12.02 -5.08
N SER A 126 1.92 11.36 -4.28
CA SER A 126 0.71 11.98 -3.74
C SER A 126 0.99 13.01 -2.64
N LEU A 127 2.21 13.01 -2.09
CA LEU A 127 2.67 13.95 -1.07
C LEU A 127 3.22 15.21 -1.74
N VAL A 128 2.32 16.16 -2.04
CA VAL A 128 2.64 17.36 -2.82
C VAL A 128 3.45 18.43 -2.07
N ARG A 129 3.76 18.21 -0.80
CA ARG A 129 4.56 19.13 0.02
C ARG A 129 5.79 18.42 0.57
N ASP A 130 6.97 19.04 0.45
CA ASP A 130 8.23 18.48 0.93
C ASP A 130 8.20 18.07 2.41
N LYS A 131 7.53 18.87 3.25
CA LYS A 131 7.34 18.52 4.66
C LYS A 131 6.59 17.21 4.88
N ASP A 132 5.60 16.90 4.03
CA ASP A 132 4.83 15.65 4.13
C ASP A 132 5.66 14.45 3.68
N LEU A 133 6.45 14.63 2.62
CA LEU A 133 7.40 13.62 2.17
C LEU A 133 8.47 13.36 3.24
N THR A 134 9.06 14.42 3.80
CA THR A 134 10.06 14.33 4.88
C THR A 134 9.49 13.60 6.10
N ALA A 135 8.27 13.97 6.53
CA ALA A 135 7.61 13.32 7.67
C ALA A 135 7.37 11.82 7.39
N THR A 136 6.93 11.48 6.17
CA THR A 136 6.72 10.08 5.78
C THR A 136 8.02 9.29 5.77
N LEU A 137 9.10 9.83 5.19
CA LEU A 137 10.39 9.16 5.17
C LEU A 137 10.97 8.97 6.59
N ALA A 138 10.80 9.96 7.47
CA ALA A 138 11.19 9.85 8.87
C ALA A 138 10.37 8.77 9.61
N ALA A 139 9.05 8.71 9.38
CA ALA A 139 8.19 7.69 9.96
C ALA A 139 8.58 6.28 9.46
N VAL A 140 8.89 6.14 8.17
CA VAL A 140 9.40 4.87 7.59
C VAL A 140 10.71 4.46 8.24
N ALA A 141 11.67 5.37 8.35
CA ALA A 141 12.97 5.09 8.98
C ALA A 141 12.82 4.64 10.44
N ASN A 142 11.86 5.23 11.17
CA ASN A 142 11.59 4.86 12.56
C ASN A 142 11.03 3.43 12.71
N VAL A 143 10.11 3.02 11.83
CA VAL A 143 9.45 1.71 11.93
C VAL A 143 10.22 0.56 11.27
N LEU A 144 11.23 0.86 10.44
CA LEU A 144 12.12 -0.13 9.85
C LEU A 144 13.10 -0.68 10.88
N GLU A 145 13.28 -1.99 10.86
CA GLU A 145 14.38 -2.65 11.58
C GLU A 145 15.74 -2.26 10.98
N PRO A 146 16.83 -2.25 11.75
CA PRO A 146 18.18 -2.13 11.20
C PRO A 146 18.44 -3.16 10.10
N GLY A 147 18.95 -2.70 8.95
CA GLY A 147 19.13 -3.53 7.76
C GLY A 147 17.81 -3.95 7.08
N GLY A 148 16.70 -3.31 7.43
CA GLY A 148 15.42 -3.45 6.75
C GLY A 148 15.44 -2.84 5.35
N LEU A 149 14.45 -3.19 4.53
CA LEU A 149 14.34 -2.77 3.14
C LEU A 149 13.17 -1.82 2.94
N PHE A 150 13.41 -0.69 2.29
CA PHE A 150 12.39 0.21 1.81
C PHE A 150 12.27 0.12 0.29
N GLY A 151 11.15 -0.42 -0.20
CA GLY A 151 10.85 -0.52 -1.62
C GLY A 151 9.90 0.58 -2.08
N VAL A 152 10.29 1.31 -3.13
CA VAL A 152 9.53 2.41 -3.72
C VAL A 152 9.45 2.21 -5.22
N ASP A 153 8.29 2.48 -5.83
CA ASP A 153 8.19 2.78 -7.24
C ASP A 153 7.74 4.22 -7.46
N LEU A 154 8.13 4.78 -8.58
CA LEU A 154 7.76 6.13 -9.00
C LEU A 154 7.20 6.04 -10.42
N VAL A 155 6.13 6.76 -10.67
CA VAL A 155 5.62 6.98 -12.01
C VAL A 155 6.54 7.99 -12.68
N PRO A 156 7.20 7.67 -13.81
CA PRO A 156 8.08 8.61 -14.47
C PRO A 156 7.30 9.81 -14.99
N ASP A 157 7.92 11.00 -14.94
CA ASP A 157 7.42 12.15 -15.69
C ASP A 157 7.42 11.82 -17.17
N VAL A 158 6.22 11.83 -17.76
CA VAL A 158 6.06 11.65 -19.22
C VAL A 158 5.98 13.04 -19.84
N PRO A 159 7.03 13.53 -20.51
CA PRO A 159 7.08 14.92 -21.03
C PRO A 159 6.01 15.25 -22.06
N ASN A 160 5.34 14.25 -22.63
CA ASN A 160 4.32 14.38 -23.66
C ASN A 160 3.08 13.56 -23.31
N TRP A 161 2.42 13.89 -22.21
CA TRP A 161 1.10 13.34 -21.91
C TRP A 161 0.12 13.85 -22.98
N ARG A 162 -0.33 12.97 -23.85
CA ARG A 162 -1.47 13.23 -24.75
C ARG A 162 -2.68 12.52 -24.15
N GLU A 163 -3.71 13.29 -23.81
CA GLU A 163 -5.04 12.73 -23.54
C GLU A 163 -5.55 12.09 -24.84
N TYR A 164 -5.98 10.86 -24.74
CA TYR A 164 -6.65 10.14 -25.82
C TYR A 164 -8.15 10.30 -25.68
#